data_522cdc1163f374abbf0e54dc3e3cd7ca
#
_entry.id   522cdc1163f374abbf0e54dc3e3cd7ca
#
_cell.length_a   1.000
_cell.length_b   1.000
_cell.length_c   1.000
_cell.angle_alpha   90.00
_cell.angle_beta   90.00
_cell.angle_gamma   90.00
#
_symmetry.space_group_name_H-M   'P 1'
#
loop_
_entity.id
_entity.type
_entity.pdbx_description
1 polymer ?
#
loop_
_entity_poly.entity_id
_entity_poly.type
_entity_poly.pdbx_seq_one_letter_code
_entity_poly.pdbx_strand_id
1 'polypeptide(L)'
;MKKHLILFFIGVILSYGNIKAQTVPDKKEILKVTLQVNDYFMKKYADYRTPSFVKKVVRPSNIWTRSVYYEGLMALYSIYPADEYYLYAKEWADYHQWGFHRGTTTRNADNYCASQIYLDLYNICPDPEKIRKTKANMDMLINTPQVNDWWWIDAIQMGMPIFAKMGKLTGEQKYFDKMWDMYEYTRNQHGENGMFNPKDGLWWRDHNFDPPYKEPNGKDCYWSRGNGWVYAALVRVMNEIPSDEKHRQDYINDFLTMSKAL
;
A
#
# COMPACT_ATOMS: atom_id res chain seq x y z
N MET A 1 -69.92 2.81 40.96
CA MET A 1 -68.88 3.56 40.24
C MET A 1 -67.87 2.57 39.74
N LYS A 2 -67.89 2.22 38.43
CA LYS A 2 -66.93 1.34 37.79
C LYS A 2 -65.86 2.21 37.07
N LYS A 3 -64.58 2.10 37.48
CA LYS A 3 -63.47 2.78 36.84
C LYS A 3 -62.99 1.92 35.67
N HIS A 4 -63.13 2.45 34.44
CA HIS A 4 -62.53 1.81 33.24
C HIS A 4 -61.08 2.16 33.17
N LEU A 5 -60.19 1.16 33.18
CA LEU A 5 -58.78 1.26 32.96
C LEU A 5 -58.56 1.15 31.45
N ILE A 6 -58.15 2.23 30.79
CA ILE A 6 -57.75 2.24 29.37
C ILE A 6 -56.26 1.90 29.31
N LEU A 7 -55.95 0.71 28.81
CA LEU A 7 -54.56 0.31 28.46
C LEU A 7 -54.21 0.89 27.09
N PHE A 8 -53.25 1.83 27.07
CA PHE A 8 -52.62 2.29 25.83
C PHE A 8 -51.53 1.28 25.43
N PHE A 9 -51.77 0.51 24.37
CA PHE A 9 -50.70 -0.27 23.69
C PHE A 9 -49.92 0.66 22.76
N ILE A 10 -48.71 1.04 23.15
CA ILE A 10 -47.75 1.70 22.26
C ILE A 10 -47.09 0.59 21.45
N GLY A 11 -47.53 0.41 20.21
CA GLY A 11 -46.87 -0.45 19.25
C GLY A 11 -45.60 0.21 18.76
N VAL A 12 -44.43 -0.26 19.23
CA VAL A 12 -43.14 0.09 18.65
C VAL A 12 -43.03 -0.62 17.32
N ILE A 13 -43.28 0.11 16.23
CA ILE A 13 -42.97 -0.36 14.87
C ILE A 13 -41.44 -0.30 14.71
N LEU A 14 -40.80 -1.45 14.93
CA LEU A 14 -39.39 -1.64 14.51
C LEU A 14 -39.38 -1.70 12.98
N SER A 15 -39.11 -0.56 12.35
CA SER A 15 -38.75 -0.53 10.94
C SER A 15 -37.41 -1.22 10.78
N TYR A 16 -37.45 -2.51 10.47
CA TYR A 16 -36.26 -3.20 9.92
C TYR A 16 -35.98 -2.59 8.55
N GLY A 17 -35.15 -1.57 8.52
CA GLY A 17 -34.52 -1.12 7.28
C GLY A 17 -33.79 -2.31 6.69
N ASN A 18 -34.21 -2.78 5.53
CA ASN A 18 -33.46 -3.75 4.75
C ASN A 18 -32.10 -3.15 4.41
N ILE A 19 -31.12 -3.41 5.25
CA ILE A 19 -29.71 -3.19 4.89
C ILE A 19 -29.45 -4.21 3.77
N LYS A 20 -29.63 -3.80 2.52
CA LYS A 20 -29.14 -4.58 1.40
C LYS A 20 -27.63 -4.62 1.56
N ALA A 21 -27.10 -5.78 1.89
CA ALA A 21 -25.66 -6.01 1.80
C ALA A 21 -25.25 -5.59 0.39
N GLN A 22 -24.28 -4.67 0.30
CA GLN A 22 -23.77 -4.22 -0.99
C GLN A 22 -23.23 -5.46 -1.71
N THR A 23 -23.87 -5.87 -2.80
CA THR A 23 -23.40 -7.02 -3.57
C THR A 23 -22.03 -6.66 -4.16
N VAL A 24 -21.03 -7.51 -3.88
CA VAL A 24 -19.73 -7.38 -4.51
C VAL A 24 -19.93 -7.51 -6.02
N PRO A 25 -19.43 -6.55 -6.83
CA PRO A 25 -19.52 -6.62 -8.28
C PRO A 25 -18.91 -7.92 -8.80
N ASP A 26 -19.45 -8.46 -9.90
CA ASP A 26 -18.88 -9.66 -10.49
C ASP A 26 -17.49 -9.37 -11.13
N LYS A 27 -16.71 -10.44 -11.32
CA LYS A 27 -15.34 -10.33 -11.84
C LYS A 27 -15.27 -9.67 -13.21
N LYS A 28 -16.30 -9.84 -14.07
CA LYS A 28 -16.34 -9.26 -15.42
C LYS A 28 -16.59 -7.76 -15.36
N GLU A 29 -17.48 -7.35 -14.45
CA GLU A 29 -17.76 -5.92 -14.22
C GLU A 29 -16.54 -5.21 -13.65
N ILE A 30 -15.87 -5.81 -12.66
CA ILE A 30 -14.62 -5.29 -12.09
C ILE A 30 -13.56 -5.15 -13.18
N LEU A 31 -13.33 -6.21 -13.97
CA LEU A 31 -12.35 -6.17 -15.05
C LEU A 31 -12.68 -5.09 -16.08
N LYS A 32 -13.97 -4.98 -16.50
CA LYS A 32 -14.41 -3.94 -17.44
C LYS A 32 -14.06 -2.54 -16.96
N VAL A 33 -14.38 -2.23 -15.70
CA VAL A 33 -14.08 -0.91 -15.11
C VAL A 33 -12.57 -0.69 -15.02
N THR A 34 -11.81 -1.72 -14.62
CA THR A 34 -10.35 -1.66 -14.52
C THR A 34 -9.72 -1.36 -15.89
N LEU A 35 -10.16 -2.04 -16.96
CA LEU A 35 -9.71 -1.78 -18.32
C LEU A 35 -10.02 -0.34 -18.76
N GLN A 36 -11.23 0.15 -18.50
CA GLN A 36 -11.62 1.54 -18.83
C GLN A 36 -10.74 2.58 -18.12
N VAL A 37 -10.45 2.36 -16.83
CA VAL A 37 -9.58 3.25 -16.06
C VAL A 37 -8.15 3.22 -16.60
N ASN A 38 -7.64 2.04 -16.93
CA ASN A 38 -6.32 1.88 -17.51
C ASN A 38 -6.21 2.55 -18.88
N ASP A 39 -7.17 2.33 -19.77
CA ASP A 39 -7.22 2.98 -21.10
C ASP A 39 -7.23 4.50 -21.00
N TYR A 40 -8.02 5.03 -20.07
CA TYR A 40 -8.03 6.48 -19.81
C TYR A 40 -6.65 6.98 -19.38
N PHE A 41 -5.99 6.25 -18.47
CA PHE A 41 -4.68 6.65 -17.97
C PHE A 41 -3.62 6.59 -19.08
N MET A 42 -3.56 5.50 -19.84
CA MET A 42 -2.59 5.33 -20.94
C MET A 42 -2.79 6.40 -22.03
N LYS A 43 -4.03 6.74 -22.37
CA LYS A 43 -4.32 7.84 -23.30
C LYS A 43 -3.87 9.20 -22.75
N LYS A 44 -4.15 9.46 -21.49
CA LYS A 44 -3.80 10.74 -20.83
C LYS A 44 -2.29 10.92 -20.72
N TYR A 45 -1.55 9.85 -20.53
CA TYR A 45 -0.11 9.82 -20.38
C TYR A 45 0.55 8.96 -21.45
N ALA A 46 0.12 9.13 -22.70
CA ALA A 46 0.67 8.38 -23.84
C ALA A 46 2.21 8.50 -23.93
N ASP A 47 2.75 9.64 -23.54
CA ASP A 47 4.18 9.78 -23.25
C ASP A 47 4.44 9.46 -21.77
N TYR A 48 4.96 8.28 -21.50
CA TYR A 48 5.32 7.81 -20.16
C TYR A 48 6.40 8.66 -19.48
N ARG A 49 7.16 9.46 -20.24
CA ARG A 49 8.20 10.37 -19.74
C ARG A 49 7.61 11.61 -19.07
N THR A 50 6.35 11.94 -19.39
CA THR A 50 5.66 13.12 -18.85
C THR A 50 5.76 13.15 -17.32
N PRO A 51 6.34 14.20 -16.73
CA PRO A 51 6.47 14.31 -15.28
C PRO A 51 5.12 14.50 -14.61
N SER A 52 5.06 14.21 -13.31
CA SER A 52 3.93 14.54 -12.46
C SER A 52 4.04 15.97 -11.93
N PHE A 53 2.92 16.69 -11.88
CA PHE A 53 2.86 18.02 -11.29
C PHE A 53 2.01 17.98 -10.02
N VAL A 54 2.65 18.07 -8.87
CA VAL A 54 1.98 17.95 -7.56
C VAL A 54 2.38 19.13 -6.67
N LYS A 55 1.40 19.86 -6.12
CA LYS A 55 1.62 21.02 -5.25
C LYS A 55 2.62 22.04 -5.83
N LYS A 56 2.46 22.37 -7.12
CA LYS A 56 3.35 23.30 -7.87
C LYS A 56 4.79 22.80 -8.04
N VAL A 57 5.07 21.53 -7.78
CA VAL A 57 6.39 20.92 -7.97
C VAL A 57 6.32 19.91 -9.11
N VAL A 58 7.23 20.03 -10.05
CA VAL A 58 7.46 19.03 -11.11
C VAL A 58 8.23 17.86 -10.50
N ARG A 59 7.71 16.65 -10.68
CA ARG A 59 8.32 15.41 -10.19
C ARG A 59 8.52 14.43 -11.34
N PRO A 60 9.63 13.69 -11.37
CA PRO A 60 9.84 12.68 -12.41
C PRO A 60 8.78 11.57 -12.30
N SER A 61 8.54 10.86 -13.39
CA SER A 61 7.50 9.83 -13.42
C SER A 61 7.87 8.54 -12.67
N ASN A 62 9.08 8.39 -12.17
CA ASN A 62 9.54 7.26 -11.34
C ASN A 62 9.51 7.53 -9.82
N ILE A 63 8.75 8.51 -9.36
CA ILE A 63 8.43 8.69 -7.94
C ILE A 63 7.01 8.16 -7.67
N TRP A 64 6.67 7.93 -6.40
CA TRP A 64 5.40 7.30 -5.99
C TRP A 64 4.16 7.83 -6.71
N THR A 65 4.09 9.15 -6.98
CA THR A 65 2.92 9.78 -7.61
C THR A 65 2.53 9.21 -8.97
N ARG A 66 3.47 8.52 -9.62
CA ARG A 66 3.23 7.80 -10.86
C ARG A 66 3.52 6.31 -10.73
N SER A 67 4.49 5.89 -9.91
CA SER A 67 4.85 4.48 -9.74
C SER A 67 3.67 3.63 -9.27
N VAL A 68 2.81 4.15 -8.39
CA VAL A 68 1.61 3.41 -7.92
C VAL A 68 0.62 3.07 -9.03
N TYR A 69 0.60 3.84 -10.12
CA TYR A 69 -0.18 3.45 -11.29
C TYR A 69 0.41 2.19 -11.94
N TYR A 70 1.73 2.13 -12.12
CA TYR A 70 2.40 0.97 -12.70
C TYR A 70 2.29 -0.28 -11.84
N GLU A 71 2.19 -0.15 -10.51
CA GLU A 71 1.83 -1.26 -9.62
C GLU A 71 0.45 -1.83 -9.97
N GLY A 72 -0.53 -0.95 -10.19
CA GLY A 72 -1.87 -1.33 -10.64
C GLY A 72 -1.85 -1.94 -12.04
N LEU A 73 -1.03 -1.41 -12.95
CA LEU A 73 -0.87 -1.94 -14.31
C LEU A 73 -0.27 -3.36 -14.30
N MET A 74 0.73 -3.63 -13.45
CA MET A 74 1.30 -4.98 -13.32
C MET A 74 0.31 -5.96 -12.68
N ALA A 75 -0.51 -5.50 -11.73
CA ALA A 75 -1.60 -6.30 -11.18
C ALA A 75 -2.66 -6.61 -12.24
N LEU A 76 -3.03 -5.64 -13.08
CA LEU A 76 -3.92 -5.87 -14.22
C LEU A 76 -3.31 -6.85 -15.22
N TYR A 77 -2.03 -6.67 -15.58
CA TYR A 77 -1.30 -7.58 -16.48
C TYR A 77 -1.32 -9.02 -15.98
N SER A 78 -1.24 -9.26 -14.68
CA SER A 78 -1.26 -10.61 -14.10
C SER A 78 -2.58 -11.36 -14.33
N ILE A 79 -3.70 -10.66 -14.53
CA ILE A 79 -5.03 -11.24 -14.74
C ILE A 79 -5.56 -11.05 -16.18
N TYR A 80 -4.98 -10.09 -16.90
CA TYR A 80 -5.31 -9.77 -18.28
C TYR A 80 -4.02 -9.39 -19.02
N PRO A 81 -3.20 -10.39 -19.43
CA PRO A 81 -1.90 -10.15 -20.03
C PRO A 81 -2.08 -9.62 -21.46
N ALA A 82 -1.77 -8.34 -21.65
CA ALA A 82 -1.73 -7.68 -22.94
C ALA A 82 -0.34 -7.10 -23.17
N ASP A 83 0.23 -7.36 -24.34
CA ASP A 83 1.60 -6.93 -24.68
C ASP A 83 1.78 -5.42 -24.52
N GLU A 84 0.76 -4.63 -24.84
CA GLU A 84 0.78 -3.18 -24.68
C GLU A 84 1.01 -2.73 -23.24
N TYR A 85 0.50 -3.44 -22.24
CA TYR A 85 0.68 -3.11 -20.81
C TYR A 85 2.10 -3.40 -20.36
N TYR A 86 2.62 -4.55 -20.75
CA TYR A 86 4.01 -4.92 -20.50
C TYR A 86 4.98 -3.91 -21.15
N LEU A 87 4.77 -3.62 -22.44
CA LEU A 87 5.63 -2.69 -23.18
C LEU A 87 5.60 -1.29 -22.59
N TYR A 88 4.42 -0.79 -22.25
CA TYR A 88 4.27 0.54 -21.65
C TYR A 88 5.02 0.64 -20.30
N ALA A 89 4.91 -0.37 -19.44
CA ALA A 89 5.63 -0.43 -18.18
C ALA A 89 7.15 -0.58 -18.39
N LYS A 90 7.55 -1.42 -19.35
CA LYS A 90 8.96 -1.67 -19.68
C LYS A 90 9.64 -0.41 -20.25
N GLU A 91 9.01 0.27 -21.21
CA GLU A 91 9.54 1.49 -21.81
C GLU A 91 9.69 2.62 -20.78
N TRP A 92 8.74 2.74 -19.84
CA TRP A 92 8.87 3.64 -18.70
C TRP A 92 10.08 3.27 -17.81
N ALA A 93 10.26 1.99 -17.51
CA ALA A 93 11.39 1.51 -16.72
C ALA A 93 12.73 1.72 -17.43
N ASP A 94 12.79 1.43 -18.74
CA ASP A 94 13.97 1.67 -19.59
C ASP A 94 14.35 3.16 -19.62
N TYR A 95 13.37 4.04 -19.82
CA TYR A 95 13.58 5.49 -19.80
C TYR A 95 14.24 5.96 -18.50
N HIS A 96 13.81 5.41 -17.37
CA HIS A 96 14.41 5.68 -16.07
C HIS A 96 15.67 4.84 -15.78
N GLN A 97 16.12 4.03 -16.77
CA GLN A 97 17.28 3.16 -16.60
C GLN A 97 17.17 2.27 -15.36
N TRP A 98 15.96 1.80 -15.06
CA TRP A 98 15.67 0.94 -13.90
C TRP A 98 16.13 1.59 -12.56
N GLY A 99 16.08 2.90 -12.50
CA GLY A 99 16.51 3.69 -11.36
C GLY A 99 15.38 4.48 -10.74
N PHE A 100 15.67 5.07 -9.60
CA PHE A 100 14.72 5.88 -8.88
C PHE A 100 15.21 7.30 -8.66
N HIS A 101 14.28 8.16 -8.28
CA HIS A 101 14.60 9.54 -7.96
C HIS A 101 15.62 9.60 -6.82
N ARG A 102 16.64 10.44 -6.95
CA ARG A 102 17.75 10.62 -6.00
C ARG A 102 18.71 9.42 -5.84
N GLY A 103 18.66 8.45 -6.77
CA GLY A 103 19.65 7.37 -6.85
C GLY A 103 19.58 6.30 -5.76
N THR A 104 20.57 5.43 -5.73
CA THR A 104 20.59 4.20 -4.92
C THR A 104 20.89 4.42 -3.43
N THR A 105 21.22 5.62 -3.02
CA THR A 105 21.49 5.97 -1.61
C THR A 105 20.29 6.63 -0.92
N THR A 106 19.17 6.78 -1.64
CA THR A 106 17.96 7.34 -1.05
C THR A 106 17.38 6.44 0.01
N ARG A 107 16.96 7.04 1.12
CA ARG A 107 16.25 6.34 2.20
C ARG A 107 14.75 6.64 2.18
N ASN A 108 14.30 7.57 1.36
CA ASN A 108 12.90 7.98 1.27
C ASN A 108 12.12 7.04 0.36
N ALA A 109 11.08 6.39 0.89
CA ALA A 109 10.27 5.39 0.21
C ALA A 109 9.56 5.93 -1.05
N ASP A 110 9.17 7.20 -1.07
CA ASP A 110 8.62 7.86 -2.27
C ASP A 110 9.53 7.70 -3.49
N ASN A 111 10.85 7.73 -3.28
CA ASN A 111 11.82 7.72 -4.37
C ASN A 111 12.07 6.32 -4.91
N TYR A 112 12.08 5.27 -4.07
CA TYR A 112 12.37 3.90 -4.49
C TYR A 112 11.12 3.03 -4.71
N CYS A 113 9.91 3.59 -4.59
CA CYS A 113 8.64 2.92 -4.85
C CYS A 113 8.60 2.22 -6.23
N ALA A 114 9.24 2.81 -7.25
CA ALA A 114 9.35 2.24 -8.59
C ALA A 114 9.98 0.84 -8.64
N SER A 115 10.77 0.47 -7.63
CA SER A 115 11.39 -0.86 -7.53
C SER A 115 10.38 -2.00 -7.50
N GLN A 116 9.15 -1.78 -7.02
CA GLN A 116 8.10 -2.80 -7.06
C GLN A 116 7.84 -3.27 -8.48
N ILE A 117 7.72 -2.32 -9.41
CA ILE A 117 7.47 -2.58 -10.83
C ILE A 117 8.68 -3.22 -11.50
N TYR A 118 9.90 -2.76 -11.17
CA TYR A 118 11.12 -3.32 -11.73
C TYR A 118 11.28 -4.80 -11.37
N LEU A 119 10.92 -5.17 -10.15
CA LEU A 119 10.91 -6.56 -9.71
C LEU A 119 9.82 -7.39 -10.43
N ASP A 120 8.63 -6.82 -10.66
CA ASP A 120 7.58 -7.49 -11.42
C ASP A 120 8.00 -7.72 -12.88
N LEU A 121 8.60 -6.72 -13.53
CA LEU A 121 9.13 -6.84 -14.90
C LEU A 121 10.33 -7.80 -14.99
N TYR A 122 11.13 -7.88 -13.93
CA TYR A 122 12.20 -8.87 -13.82
C TYR A 122 11.64 -10.29 -13.77
N ASN A 123 10.59 -10.51 -12.98
CA ASN A 123 9.95 -11.84 -12.85
C ASN A 123 9.34 -12.34 -14.17
N ILE A 124 8.90 -11.42 -15.05
CA ILE A 124 8.37 -11.76 -16.37
C ILE A 124 9.49 -12.09 -17.36
N CYS A 125 10.55 -11.29 -17.36
CA CYS A 125 11.70 -11.44 -18.26
C CYS A 125 12.98 -11.10 -17.50
N PRO A 126 13.65 -12.09 -16.91
CA PRO A 126 14.82 -11.90 -16.08
C PRO A 126 16.00 -11.24 -16.83
N ASP A 127 16.49 -10.13 -16.27
CA ASP A 127 17.71 -9.46 -16.68
C ASP A 127 18.28 -8.77 -15.42
N PRO A 128 19.49 -9.13 -14.95
CA PRO A 128 20.09 -8.57 -13.74
C PRO A 128 20.15 -7.05 -13.70
N GLU A 129 20.26 -6.38 -14.86
CA GLU A 129 20.29 -4.92 -14.92
C GLU A 129 18.99 -4.28 -14.46
N LYS A 130 17.84 -4.95 -14.64
CA LYS A 130 16.54 -4.45 -14.21
C LYS A 130 16.43 -4.25 -12.69
N ILE A 131 17.15 -5.05 -11.91
CA ILE A 131 17.08 -5.03 -10.44
C ILE A 131 18.39 -4.59 -9.78
N ARG A 132 19.45 -4.34 -10.52
CA ARG A 132 20.76 -3.99 -9.97
C ARG A 132 20.70 -2.77 -9.04
N LYS A 133 20.00 -1.72 -9.44
CA LYS A 133 19.86 -0.51 -8.61
C LYS A 133 18.94 -0.74 -7.42
N THR A 134 17.87 -1.52 -7.59
CA THR A 134 16.98 -1.93 -6.49
C THR A 134 17.77 -2.69 -5.44
N LYS A 135 18.53 -3.71 -5.87
CA LYS A 135 19.36 -4.49 -4.95
C LYS A 135 20.37 -3.62 -4.20
N ALA A 136 21.07 -2.74 -4.91
CA ALA A 136 22.04 -1.83 -4.29
C ALA A 136 21.40 -0.91 -3.24
N ASN A 137 20.19 -0.40 -3.48
CA ASN A 137 19.47 0.43 -2.50
C ASN A 137 19.01 -0.39 -1.29
N MET A 138 18.41 -1.57 -1.51
CA MET A 138 17.96 -2.42 -0.41
C MET A 138 19.15 -2.90 0.43
N ASP A 139 20.26 -3.31 -0.18
CA ASP A 139 21.48 -3.69 0.54
C ASP A 139 22.05 -2.50 1.35
N MET A 140 22.00 -1.29 0.84
CA MET A 140 22.38 -0.08 1.59
C MET A 140 21.51 0.13 2.83
N LEU A 141 20.19 -0.05 2.71
CA LEU A 141 19.27 0.05 3.85
C LEU A 141 19.52 -1.06 4.88
N ILE A 142 19.78 -2.30 4.44
CA ILE A 142 20.06 -3.45 5.30
C ILE A 142 21.37 -3.24 6.07
N ASN A 143 22.41 -2.75 5.41
CA ASN A 143 23.74 -2.57 5.99
C ASN A 143 23.85 -1.41 7.00
N THR A 144 22.75 -0.79 7.36
CA THR A 144 22.69 0.26 8.38
C THR A 144 21.74 -0.17 9.51
N PRO A 145 22.04 0.19 10.78
CA PRO A 145 21.14 -0.11 11.89
C PRO A 145 19.86 0.74 11.89
N GLN A 146 19.78 1.76 11.05
CA GLN A 146 18.66 2.69 11.00
C GLN A 146 17.38 1.98 10.52
N VAL A 147 16.27 2.16 11.23
CA VAL A 147 14.95 1.55 10.97
C VAL A 147 13.81 2.57 10.89
N ASN A 148 14.08 3.84 11.16
CA ASN A 148 13.09 4.91 11.26
C ASN A 148 12.80 5.65 9.95
N ASP A 149 13.06 5.03 8.81
CA ASP A 149 12.87 5.66 7.49
C ASP A 149 11.40 5.80 7.09
N TRP A 150 10.52 4.96 7.63
CA TRP A 150 9.09 4.96 7.34
C TRP A 150 8.33 5.77 8.40
N TRP A 151 8.58 7.08 8.42
CA TRP A 151 8.01 8.02 9.39
C TRP A 151 6.59 8.53 9.03
N TRP A 152 6.00 7.98 7.95
CA TRP A 152 4.61 8.17 7.53
C TRP A 152 4.09 6.87 6.94
N ILE A 153 2.80 6.57 7.14
CA ILE A 153 2.26 5.24 6.85
C ILE A 153 2.25 4.85 5.37
N ASP A 154 2.23 5.83 4.44
CA ASP A 154 2.35 5.53 3.00
C ASP A 154 3.67 4.83 2.67
N ALA A 155 4.74 5.14 3.42
CA ALA A 155 6.05 4.54 3.22
C ALA A 155 6.04 3.01 3.38
N ILE A 156 5.15 2.48 4.22
CA ILE A 156 4.93 1.04 4.37
C ILE A 156 4.54 0.42 3.03
N GLN A 157 3.54 0.99 2.33
CA GLN A 157 3.13 0.51 1.00
C GLN A 157 4.24 0.70 -0.05
N MET A 158 4.99 1.79 0.02
CA MET A 158 6.01 2.11 -0.98
C MET A 158 7.28 1.27 -0.82
N GLY A 159 7.62 0.87 0.40
CA GLY A 159 8.89 0.19 0.70
C GLY A 159 8.76 -1.29 1.06
N MET A 160 7.84 -1.64 1.93
CA MET A 160 7.75 -2.98 2.50
C MET A 160 7.62 -4.11 1.46
N PRO A 161 6.78 -4.01 0.39
CA PRO A 161 6.69 -5.04 -0.62
C PRO A 161 7.98 -5.27 -1.42
N ILE A 162 8.87 -4.27 -1.50
CA ILE A 162 10.15 -4.42 -2.20
C ILE A 162 11.06 -5.39 -1.44
N PHE A 163 11.14 -5.25 -0.11
CA PHE A 163 11.88 -6.17 0.74
C PHE A 163 11.34 -7.59 0.64
N ALA A 164 9.99 -7.76 0.68
CA ALA A 164 9.35 -9.05 0.54
C ALA A 164 9.70 -9.72 -0.81
N LYS A 165 9.58 -8.98 -1.91
CA LYS A 165 9.94 -9.47 -3.26
C LYS A 165 11.43 -9.79 -3.37
N MET A 166 12.31 -8.95 -2.81
CA MET A 166 13.76 -9.21 -2.81
C MET A 166 14.12 -10.44 -1.99
N GLY A 167 13.53 -10.61 -0.81
CA GLY A 167 13.73 -11.82 0.01
C GLY A 167 13.29 -13.09 -0.70
N LYS A 168 12.12 -13.06 -1.35
CA LYS A 168 11.62 -14.18 -2.17
C LYS A 168 12.55 -14.49 -3.36
N LEU A 169 13.00 -13.45 -4.05
CA LEU A 169 13.84 -13.59 -5.24
C LEU A 169 15.22 -14.14 -4.92
N THR A 170 15.82 -13.70 -3.82
CA THR A 170 17.20 -14.06 -3.45
C THR A 170 17.29 -15.26 -2.50
N GLY A 171 16.20 -15.56 -1.78
CA GLY A 171 16.20 -16.54 -0.69
C GLY A 171 16.94 -16.06 0.56
N GLU A 172 17.31 -14.77 0.63
CA GLU A 172 18.11 -14.23 1.73
C GLU A 172 17.22 -13.65 2.84
N GLN A 173 17.29 -14.24 4.04
CA GLN A 173 16.48 -13.85 5.21
C GLN A 173 16.67 -12.38 5.62
N LYS A 174 17.84 -11.80 5.39
CA LYS A 174 18.16 -10.42 5.75
C LYS A 174 17.16 -9.37 5.23
N TYR A 175 16.49 -9.65 4.09
CA TYR A 175 15.46 -8.75 3.54
C TYR A 175 14.18 -8.79 4.37
N PHE A 176 13.77 -9.99 4.81
CA PHE A 176 12.59 -10.14 5.67
C PHE A 176 12.86 -9.57 7.07
N ASP A 177 14.06 -9.78 7.61
CA ASP A 177 14.46 -9.23 8.91
C ASP A 177 14.42 -7.71 8.91
N LYS A 178 15.05 -7.07 7.91
CA LYS A 178 15.05 -5.62 7.80
C LYS A 178 13.65 -5.05 7.57
N MET A 179 12.84 -5.74 6.76
CA MET A 179 11.45 -5.37 6.53
C MET A 179 10.67 -5.35 7.84
N TRP A 180 10.82 -6.38 8.66
CA TRP A 180 10.18 -6.47 9.97
C TRP A 180 10.65 -5.36 10.91
N ASP A 181 11.96 -5.18 11.05
CA ASP A 181 12.53 -4.18 11.94
C ASP A 181 12.00 -2.76 11.63
N MET A 182 11.91 -2.40 10.36
CA MET A 182 11.38 -1.11 9.92
C MET A 182 9.86 -1.00 10.13
N TYR A 183 9.12 -2.08 9.87
CA TYR A 183 7.68 -2.13 10.07
C TYR A 183 7.31 -2.06 11.55
N GLU A 184 7.97 -2.87 12.38
CA GLU A 184 7.77 -2.92 13.83
C GLU A 184 8.10 -1.56 14.47
N TYR A 185 9.21 -0.93 14.06
CA TYR A 185 9.57 0.40 14.54
C TYR A 185 8.48 1.43 14.20
N THR A 186 8.02 1.46 12.96
CA THR A 186 6.96 2.39 12.53
C THR A 186 5.66 2.12 13.29
N ARG A 187 5.34 0.85 13.50
CA ARG A 187 4.13 0.40 14.18
C ARG A 187 4.11 0.79 15.66
N ASN A 188 5.22 0.54 16.37
CA ASN A 188 5.23 0.53 17.85
C ASN A 188 6.10 1.61 18.48
N GLN A 189 7.04 2.21 17.75
CA GLN A 189 8.07 3.06 18.34
C GLN A 189 8.18 4.45 17.69
N HIS A 190 7.71 4.63 16.46
CA HIS A 190 7.84 5.91 15.79
C HIS A 190 7.04 7.01 16.53
N GLY A 191 7.67 8.16 16.78
CA GLY A 191 7.15 9.15 17.73
C GLY A 191 7.27 8.62 19.17
N GLU A 192 6.30 8.91 20.00
CA GLU A 192 6.27 8.42 21.39
C GLU A 192 5.40 7.17 21.56
N ASN A 193 4.48 6.92 20.63
CA ASN A 193 3.42 5.92 20.78
C ASN A 193 3.40 4.87 19.68
N GLY A 194 4.28 4.96 18.66
CA GLY A 194 4.11 4.24 17.41
C GLY A 194 2.98 4.83 16.57
N MET A 195 2.80 4.33 15.37
CA MET A 195 1.73 4.82 14.48
C MET A 195 0.48 3.94 14.44
N PHE A 196 0.50 2.76 15.04
CA PHE A 196 -0.65 1.86 15.07
C PHE A 196 -1.41 1.98 16.38
N ASN A 197 -2.72 2.25 16.29
CA ASN A 197 -3.60 2.18 17.45
C ASN A 197 -4.25 0.79 17.52
N PRO A 198 -3.80 -0.12 18.40
CA PRO A 198 -4.34 -1.46 18.48
C PRO A 198 -5.79 -1.52 18.98
N LYS A 199 -6.25 -0.48 19.69
CA LYS A 199 -7.62 -0.40 20.19
C LYS A 199 -8.61 -0.17 19.05
N ASP A 200 -8.27 0.74 18.13
CA ASP A 200 -9.13 1.11 17.02
C ASP A 200 -8.83 0.31 15.75
N GLY A 201 -7.69 -0.41 15.71
CA GLY A 201 -7.22 -1.19 14.56
C GLY A 201 -6.81 -0.33 13.36
N LEU A 202 -6.46 0.92 13.59
CA LEU A 202 -6.14 1.91 12.57
C LEU A 202 -4.80 2.60 12.83
N TRP A 203 -4.26 3.21 11.79
CA TRP A 203 -2.97 3.89 11.81
C TRP A 203 -3.16 5.40 11.75
N TRP A 204 -2.45 6.13 12.62
CA TRP A 204 -2.23 7.57 12.44
C TRP A 204 -1.30 7.80 11.25
N ARG A 205 -1.49 8.90 10.56
CA ARG A 205 -0.75 9.21 9.33
C ARG A 205 0.76 9.33 9.56
N ASP A 206 1.15 10.09 10.56
CA ASP A 206 2.52 10.34 11.03
C ASP A 206 2.43 10.97 12.43
N HIS A 207 3.58 11.21 13.08
CA HIS A 207 3.62 11.71 14.44
C HIS A 207 3.03 13.13 14.66
N ASN A 208 2.64 13.84 13.60
CA ASN A 208 1.90 15.10 13.78
C ASN A 208 0.40 14.87 14.00
N PHE A 209 -0.07 13.65 13.80
CA PHE A 209 -1.47 13.27 13.88
C PHE A 209 -1.73 12.13 14.88
N ASP A 210 -0.70 11.62 15.56
CA ASP A 210 -0.86 10.73 16.71
C ASP A 210 -1.23 11.51 17.99
N PRO A 211 -1.62 10.86 19.07
CA PRO A 211 -1.86 11.54 20.34
C PRO A 211 -0.65 12.38 20.78
N PRO A 212 -0.90 13.62 21.27
CA PRO A 212 -2.18 14.17 21.74
C PRO A 212 -3.05 14.85 20.68
N TYR A 213 -2.69 14.79 19.38
CA TYR A 213 -3.51 15.41 18.34
C TYR A 213 -4.93 14.81 18.30
N LYS A 214 -5.93 15.68 18.11
CA LYS A 214 -7.32 15.31 17.90
C LYS A 214 -7.94 16.16 16.79
N GLU A 215 -8.85 15.56 16.06
CA GLU A 215 -9.71 16.27 15.13
C GLU A 215 -10.62 17.29 15.87
N PRO A 216 -11.17 18.31 15.18
CA PRO A 216 -12.07 19.29 15.79
C PRO A 216 -13.28 18.68 16.55
N ASN A 217 -13.67 17.46 16.23
CA ASN A 217 -14.73 16.70 16.91
C ASN A 217 -14.23 15.91 18.13
N GLY A 218 -12.98 16.06 18.53
CA GLY A 218 -12.33 15.39 19.66
C GLY A 218 -11.88 13.94 19.40
N LYS A 219 -12.05 13.43 18.17
CA LYS A 219 -11.64 12.07 17.82
C LYS A 219 -10.21 12.01 17.29
N ASP A 220 -9.65 10.81 17.26
CA ASP A 220 -8.36 10.52 16.61
C ASP A 220 -8.42 10.77 15.11
N CYS A 221 -7.29 11.21 14.56
CA CYS A 221 -7.16 11.50 13.13
C CYS A 221 -6.68 10.27 12.36
N TYR A 222 -7.60 9.55 11.72
CA TYR A 222 -7.28 8.43 10.85
C TYR A 222 -7.52 8.79 9.39
N TRP A 223 -6.45 8.81 8.61
CA TRP A 223 -6.51 9.08 7.20
C TRP A 223 -6.86 7.81 6.42
N SER A 224 -8.07 7.74 5.86
CA SER A 224 -8.61 6.54 5.20
C SER A 224 -7.73 6.02 4.07
N ARG A 225 -7.23 6.90 3.18
CA ARG A 225 -6.33 6.49 2.09
C ARG A 225 -5.02 5.90 2.62
N GLY A 226 -4.44 6.49 3.67
CA GLY A 226 -3.21 5.98 4.29
C GLY A 226 -3.42 4.59 4.92
N ASN A 227 -4.52 4.40 5.62
CA ASN A 227 -4.89 3.08 6.15
C ASN A 227 -5.10 2.06 5.03
N GLY A 228 -5.72 2.45 3.91
CA GLY A 228 -5.83 1.62 2.71
C GLY A 228 -4.47 1.23 2.12
N TRP A 229 -3.46 2.13 2.18
CA TRP A 229 -2.09 1.79 1.76
C TRP A 229 -1.46 0.71 2.63
N VAL A 230 -1.53 0.83 3.96
CA VAL A 230 -0.99 -0.18 4.87
C VAL A 230 -1.72 -1.52 4.69
N TYR A 231 -3.04 -1.48 4.59
CA TYR A 231 -3.85 -2.68 4.38
C TYR A 231 -3.46 -3.43 3.09
N ALA A 232 -3.27 -2.71 1.98
CA ALA A 232 -2.81 -3.27 0.73
C ALA A 232 -1.36 -3.81 0.82
N ALA A 233 -0.47 -3.12 1.55
CA ALA A 233 0.89 -3.57 1.76
C ALA A 233 0.96 -4.91 2.50
N LEU A 234 0.15 -5.10 3.55
CA LEU A 234 0.06 -6.36 4.27
C LEU A 234 -0.33 -7.52 3.35
N VAL A 235 -1.33 -7.33 2.47
CA VAL A 235 -1.71 -8.35 1.49
C VAL A 235 -0.57 -8.67 0.53
N ARG A 236 0.10 -7.64 0.00
CA ARG A 236 1.23 -7.84 -0.93
C ARG A 236 2.37 -8.59 -0.29
N VAL A 237 2.73 -8.23 0.94
CA VAL A 237 3.79 -8.92 1.69
C VAL A 237 3.43 -10.37 1.95
N MET A 238 2.23 -10.65 2.45
CA MET A 238 1.77 -12.01 2.72
C MET A 238 1.74 -12.92 1.48
N ASN A 239 1.59 -12.35 0.28
CA ASN A 239 1.68 -13.08 -0.98
C ASN A 239 3.12 -13.41 -1.41
N GLU A 240 4.12 -12.70 -0.88
CA GLU A 240 5.52 -12.87 -1.27
C GLU A 240 6.34 -13.66 -0.24
N ILE A 241 6.07 -13.48 1.06
CA ILE A 241 6.86 -14.13 2.12
C ILE A 241 6.52 -15.63 2.23
N PRO A 242 7.50 -16.47 2.63
CA PRO A 242 7.29 -17.90 2.89
C PRO A 242 6.20 -18.14 3.94
N SER A 243 5.56 -19.31 3.89
CA SER A 243 4.52 -19.68 4.84
C SER A 243 5.04 -19.85 6.27
N ASP A 244 6.31 -20.14 6.43
CA ASP A 244 7.05 -20.34 7.67
C ASP A 244 7.91 -19.12 8.08
N GLU A 245 7.72 -17.97 7.40
CA GLU A 245 8.39 -16.73 7.80
C GLU A 245 7.95 -16.36 9.23
N LYS A 246 8.96 -16.10 10.09
CA LYS A 246 8.76 -15.96 11.56
C LYS A 246 7.73 -14.89 11.97
N HIS A 247 7.58 -13.82 11.19
CA HIS A 247 6.66 -12.70 11.45
C HIS A 247 5.38 -12.74 10.61
N ARG A 248 5.17 -13.82 9.83
CA ARG A 248 3.98 -13.96 9.00
C ARG A 248 2.69 -13.83 9.80
N GLN A 249 2.64 -14.41 11.00
CA GLN A 249 1.45 -14.36 11.85
C GLN A 249 1.17 -12.95 12.38
N ASP A 250 2.21 -12.16 12.61
CA ASP A 250 2.07 -10.77 13.05
C ASP A 250 1.41 -9.93 11.95
N TYR A 251 1.84 -10.07 10.69
CA TYR A 251 1.20 -9.42 9.55
C TYR A 251 -0.26 -9.84 9.36
N ILE A 252 -0.57 -11.12 9.54
CA ILE A 252 -1.95 -11.64 9.50
C ILE A 252 -2.80 -11.01 10.61
N ASN A 253 -2.28 -10.92 11.82
CA ASN A 253 -2.99 -10.36 12.97
C ASN A 253 -3.32 -8.88 12.75
N ASP A 254 -2.37 -8.10 12.24
CA ASP A 254 -2.58 -6.69 11.91
C ASP A 254 -3.59 -6.54 10.77
N PHE A 255 -3.49 -7.36 9.72
CA PHE A 255 -4.45 -7.38 8.62
C PHE A 255 -5.88 -7.66 9.12
N LEU A 256 -6.05 -8.69 9.97
CA LEU A 256 -7.35 -9.06 10.54
C LEU A 256 -7.90 -7.98 11.48
N THR A 257 -7.03 -7.32 12.24
CA THR A 257 -7.41 -6.21 13.12
C THR A 257 -7.89 -5.01 12.31
N MET A 258 -7.15 -4.65 11.27
CA MET A 258 -7.57 -3.59 10.32
C MET A 258 -8.85 -3.94 9.57
N SER A 259 -9.03 -5.23 9.18
CA SER A 259 -10.25 -5.69 8.49
C SER A 259 -11.54 -5.52 9.31
N LYS A 260 -11.42 -5.47 10.63
CA LYS A 260 -12.57 -5.23 11.51
C LYS A 260 -12.86 -3.74 11.70
N ALA A 261 -11.85 -2.90 11.47
CA ALA A 261 -11.92 -1.46 11.66
C ALA A 261 -12.34 -0.71 10.40
N LEU A 262 -12.02 -1.26 9.22
CA LEU A 262 -12.37 -0.71 7.89
C LEU A 262 -13.73 -1.20 7.41
#